data_85eaab6f14523f87adf96f7fa318de41
#
_entry.id   85eaab6f14523f87adf96f7fa318de41
#
_cell.length_a   1.000
_cell.length_b   1.000
_cell.length_c   1.000
_cell.angle_alpha   90.00
_cell.angle_beta   90.00
_cell.angle_gamma   90.00
#
_symmetry.space_group_name_H-M   'P 1'
#
loop_
_entity.id
_entity.type
_entity.pdbx_description
1 polymer ?
#
loop_
_entity_poly.entity_id
_entity_poly.type
_entity_poly.pdbx_seq_one_letter_code
_entity_poly.pdbx_strand_id
1 'polypeptide(L)'
;MLDIIAIILILFAIILTLYSMAERSIAFTLITAILWLIIALFMLQGIEVPYEMYNSSSGNIETGVHTIRTNLDPLAYLFMGFGAIMFILTISFMMESLMDYKRTRL
;
A
#
# COMPACT_ATOMS: atom_id res chain seq x y z
N MET A 1 4.44 6.21 -16.26
CA MET A 1 3.14 6.42 -15.65
C MET A 1 2.95 5.67 -14.33
N LEU A 2 3.24 4.37 -14.30
CA LEU A 2 3.16 3.59 -13.07
C LEU A 2 4.08 4.13 -11.97
N ASP A 3 5.28 4.58 -12.35
CA ASP A 3 6.25 5.14 -11.40
C ASP A 3 5.74 6.41 -10.72
N ILE A 4 5.02 7.26 -11.47
CA ILE A 4 4.45 8.49 -10.92
C ILE A 4 3.32 8.15 -9.93
N ILE A 5 2.46 7.20 -10.28
CA ILE A 5 1.38 6.72 -9.40
C ILE A 5 1.97 6.12 -8.13
N ALA A 6 3.01 5.30 -8.25
CA ALA A 6 3.70 4.70 -7.11
C ALA A 6 4.28 5.78 -6.20
N ILE A 7 4.93 6.80 -6.75
CA ILE A 7 5.50 7.90 -5.98
C ILE A 7 4.42 8.65 -5.21
N ILE A 8 3.29 8.96 -5.87
CA ILE A 8 2.17 9.65 -5.24
C ILE A 8 1.60 8.82 -4.08
N LEU A 9 1.42 7.51 -4.30
CA LEU A 9 0.92 6.61 -3.26
C LEU A 9 1.88 6.52 -2.08
N ILE A 10 3.18 6.46 -2.34
CA ILE A 10 4.22 6.42 -1.31
C ILE A 10 4.21 7.70 -0.48
N LEU A 11 4.13 8.87 -1.13
CA LEU A 11 4.05 10.15 -0.44
C LEU A 11 2.80 10.25 0.43
N PHE A 12 1.66 9.81 -0.10
CA PHE A 12 0.41 9.77 0.65
C PHE A 12 0.51 8.85 1.85
N ALA A 13 1.13 7.68 1.68
CA ALA A 13 1.33 6.72 2.77
C ALA A 13 2.25 7.30 3.85
N ILE A 14 3.31 8.02 3.49
CA ILE A 14 4.21 8.67 4.44
C ILE A 14 3.44 9.72 5.25
N ILE A 15 2.64 10.55 4.60
CA ILE A 15 1.84 11.59 5.28
C ILE A 15 0.85 10.94 6.25
N LEU A 16 0.15 9.90 5.81
CA LEU A 16 -0.78 9.16 6.67
C LEU A 16 -0.06 8.50 7.86
N THR A 17 1.13 7.96 7.63
CA THR A 17 1.94 7.34 8.68
C THR A 17 2.27 8.36 9.76
N LEU A 18 2.78 9.53 9.37
CA LEU A 18 3.12 10.59 10.31
C LEU A 18 1.88 11.09 11.05
N TYR A 19 0.77 11.28 10.34
CA TYR A 19 -0.47 11.72 10.93
C TYR A 19 -1.02 10.72 11.93
N SER A 20 -1.02 9.43 11.58
CA SER A 20 -1.54 8.38 12.46
C SER A 20 -0.70 8.22 13.72
N MET A 21 0.62 8.40 13.63
CA MET A 21 1.49 8.37 14.80
C MET A 21 1.29 9.58 15.70
N ALA A 22 1.09 10.76 15.12
CA ALA A 22 0.86 11.99 15.88
C ALA A 22 -0.47 11.95 16.64
N GLU A 23 -1.53 11.46 15.99
CA GLU A 23 -2.88 11.38 16.57
C GLU A 23 -3.09 10.12 17.42
N ARG A 24 -2.20 9.13 17.32
CA ARG A 24 -2.34 7.83 17.98
C ARG A 24 -3.68 7.14 17.71
N SER A 25 -4.19 7.30 16.50
CA SER A 25 -5.47 6.72 16.10
C SER A 25 -5.29 5.26 15.67
N ILE A 26 -6.02 4.36 16.29
CA ILE A 26 -6.01 2.93 15.94
C ILE A 26 -6.49 2.74 14.51
N ALA A 27 -7.57 3.43 14.13
CA ALA A 27 -8.15 3.31 12.79
C ALA A 27 -7.17 3.77 11.70
N PHE A 28 -6.54 4.93 11.88
CA PHE A 28 -5.58 5.46 10.90
C PHE A 28 -4.32 4.61 10.83
N THR A 29 -3.85 4.08 11.96
CA THR A 29 -2.68 3.18 11.97
C THR A 29 -2.96 1.91 11.19
N LEU A 30 -4.14 1.33 11.38
CA LEU A 30 -4.55 0.12 10.66
C LEU A 30 -4.69 0.39 9.16
N ILE A 31 -5.33 1.49 8.78
CA ILE A 31 -5.48 1.90 7.38
C ILE A 31 -4.10 2.08 6.74
N THR A 32 -3.17 2.72 7.44
CA THR A 32 -1.81 2.93 6.96
C THR A 32 -1.06 1.62 6.77
N ALA A 33 -1.22 0.66 7.70
CA ALA A 33 -0.62 -0.67 7.58
C ALA A 33 -1.11 -1.38 6.32
N ILE A 34 -2.42 -1.37 6.09
CA ILE A 34 -3.03 -1.97 4.90
C ILE A 34 -2.52 -1.28 3.63
N LEU A 35 -2.43 0.05 3.65
CA LEU A 35 -1.97 0.83 2.50
C LEU A 35 -0.52 0.47 2.13
N TRP A 36 0.38 0.34 3.11
CA TRP A 36 1.75 -0.08 2.85
C TRP A 36 1.83 -1.47 2.24
N LEU A 37 1.00 -2.41 2.72
CA LEU A 37 0.95 -3.77 2.18
C LEU A 37 0.41 -3.78 0.75
N ILE A 38 -0.61 -2.98 0.46
CA ILE A 38 -1.16 -2.86 -0.89
C ILE A 38 -0.11 -2.31 -1.85
N ILE A 39 0.62 -1.27 -1.44
CA ILE A 39 1.69 -0.68 -2.25
C ILE A 39 2.78 -1.73 -2.53
N ALA A 40 3.17 -2.49 -1.52
CA ALA A 40 4.19 -3.53 -1.66
C ALA A 40 3.75 -4.63 -2.63
N LEU A 41 2.53 -5.12 -2.51
CA LEU A 41 1.97 -6.13 -3.41
C LEU A 41 1.88 -5.60 -4.83
N PHE A 42 1.46 -4.36 -4.98
CA PHE A 42 1.37 -3.70 -6.28
C PHE A 42 2.72 -3.64 -6.97
N MET A 43 3.77 -3.32 -6.23
CA MET A 43 5.13 -3.24 -6.76
C MET A 43 5.68 -4.62 -7.13
N LEU A 44 5.33 -5.68 -6.39
CA LEU A 44 5.79 -7.03 -6.67
C LEU A 44 5.06 -7.66 -7.85
N GLN A 45 3.73 -7.53 -7.91
CA GLN A 45 2.91 -8.19 -8.93
C GLN A 45 2.77 -7.39 -10.21
N GLY A 46 2.80 -6.05 -10.11
CA GLY A 46 2.53 -5.18 -11.22
C GLY A 46 1.04 -5.07 -11.53
N ILE A 47 0.72 -4.42 -12.63
CA ILE A 47 -0.65 -4.24 -13.11
C ILE A 47 -0.78 -4.86 -14.49
N GLU A 48 -1.84 -5.61 -14.70
CA GLU A 48 -2.22 -6.08 -16.02
C GLU A 48 -3.15 -5.07 -16.67
N VAL A 49 -2.70 -4.50 -17.79
CA VAL A 49 -3.47 -3.49 -18.53
C VAL A 49 -3.84 -4.07 -19.88
N PRO A 50 -5.12 -4.16 -20.22
CA PRO A 50 -5.51 -4.57 -21.57
C PRO A 50 -5.11 -3.49 -22.58
N TYR A 51 -4.62 -3.92 -23.73
CA TYR A 51 -4.28 -3.01 -24.81
C TYR A 51 -4.86 -3.52 -26.12
N GLU A 52 -5.11 -2.59 -27.05
CA GLU A 52 -5.57 -2.91 -28.39
C GLU A 52 -4.47 -2.48 -29.37
N MET A 53 -4.14 -3.39 -30.29
CA MET A 53 -3.14 -3.13 -31.31
C MET A 53 -3.74 -3.41 -32.69
N TYR A 54 -3.62 -2.45 -33.62
CA TYR A 54 -4.04 -2.65 -34.98
C TYR A 54 -3.00 -3.46 -35.75
N ASN A 55 -3.44 -4.60 -36.29
CA ASN A 55 -2.58 -5.43 -37.14
C ASN A 55 -2.83 -5.10 -38.59
N SER A 56 -1.87 -4.41 -39.20
CA SER A 56 -2.00 -3.95 -40.61
C SER A 56 -1.98 -5.11 -41.60
N SER A 57 -1.39 -6.26 -41.25
CA SER A 57 -1.33 -7.41 -42.17
C SER A 57 -2.66 -8.18 -42.23
N SER A 58 -3.45 -8.20 -41.16
CA SER A 58 -4.77 -8.83 -41.13
C SER A 58 -5.92 -7.84 -41.23
N GLY A 59 -5.67 -6.55 -41.01
CA GLY A 59 -6.69 -5.52 -40.98
C GLY A 59 -7.58 -5.55 -39.75
N ASN A 60 -7.25 -6.37 -38.74
CA ASN A 60 -8.03 -6.55 -37.53
C ASN A 60 -7.35 -5.89 -36.34
N ILE A 61 -8.16 -5.54 -35.33
CA ILE A 61 -7.66 -5.06 -34.03
C ILE A 61 -7.42 -6.27 -33.16
N GLU A 62 -6.19 -6.44 -32.71
CA GLU A 62 -5.82 -7.49 -31.77
C GLU A 62 -5.78 -6.94 -30.37
N THR A 63 -6.34 -7.70 -29.40
CA THR A 63 -6.31 -7.34 -27.99
C THR A 63 -5.31 -8.21 -27.27
N GLY A 64 -4.61 -7.63 -26.32
CA GLY A 64 -3.65 -8.33 -25.49
C GLY A 64 -3.62 -7.75 -24.09
N VAL A 65 -2.83 -8.37 -23.21
CA VAL A 65 -2.63 -7.92 -21.86
C VAL A 65 -1.16 -7.61 -21.67
N HIS A 66 -0.88 -6.40 -21.20
CA HIS A 66 0.47 -5.96 -20.89
C HIS A 66 0.63 -5.83 -19.38
N THR A 67 1.62 -6.51 -18.82
CA THR A 67 1.92 -6.43 -17.40
C THR A 67 2.94 -5.31 -17.17
N ILE A 68 2.51 -4.29 -16.43
CA ILE A 68 3.39 -3.19 -16.04
C ILE A 68 3.92 -3.51 -14.65
N ARG A 69 5.25 -3.62 -14.53
CA ARG A 69 5.90 -3.94 -13.28
C ARG A 69 7.08 -3.01 -13.06
N THR A 70 7.27 -2.57 -11.82
CA THR A 70 8.46 -1.80 -11.43
C THR A 70 9.61 -2.77 -11.11
N ASN A 71 10.84 -2.37 -11.42
CA ASN A 71 12.03 -3.17 -11.13
C ASN A 71 12.59 -2.87 -9.74
N LEU A 72 11.71 -2.54 -8.77
CA LEU A 72 12.08 -2.14 -7.44
C LEU A 72 11.65 -3.16 -6.39
N ASP A 73 11.90 -4.45 -6.66
CA ASP A 73 11.53 -5.53 -5.74
C ASP A 73 12.09 -5.35 -4.32
N PRO A 74 13.37 -4.95 -4.13
CA PRO A 74 13.87 -4.71 -2.76
C PRO A 74 13.09 -3.62 -2.02
N LEU A 75 12.63 -2.60 -2.73
CA LEU A 75 11.83 -1.52 -2.15
C LEU A 75 10.45 -2.04 -1.71
N ALA A 76 9.87 -2.98 -2.47
CA ALA A 76 8.61 -3.61 -2.11
C ALA A 76 8.73 -4.38 -0.78
N TYR A 77 9.82 -5.10 -0.58
CA TYR A 77 10.07 -5.79 0.69
C TYR A 77 10.23 -4.81 1.85
N LEU A 78 10.87 -3.66 1.60
CA LEU A 78 11.00 -2.61 2.60
C LEU A 78 9.61 -2.08 3.01
N PHE A 79 8.71 -1.88 2.05
CA PHE A 79 7.36 -1.42 2.32
C PHE A 79 6.53 -2.47 3.06
N MET A 80 6.75 -3.75 2.79
CA MET A 80 6.14 -4.83 3.59
C MET A 80 6.58 -4.73 5.05
N GLY A 81 7.85 -4.43 5.30
CA GLY A 81 8.38 -4.20 6.63
C GLY A 81 7.69 -3.02 7.33
N PHE A 82 7.49 -1.92 6.63
CA PHE A 82 6.76 -0.77 7.16
C PHE A 82 5.32 -1.13 7.51
N GLY A 83 4.64 -1.90 6.65
CA GLY A 83 3.30 -2.39 6.94
C GLY A 83 3.24 -3.24 8.19
N ALA A 84 4.20 -4.15 8.37
CA ALA A 84 4.31 -4.98 9.56
C ALA A 84 4.53 -4.14 10.82
N ILE A 85 5.40 -3.14 10.76
CA ILE A 85 5.65 -2.22 11.88
C ILE A 85 4.36 -1.48 12.25
N MET A 86 3.61 -1.01 11.26
CA MET A 86 2.35 -0.29 11.49
C MET A 86 1.29 -1.21 12.12
N PHE A 87 1.26 -2.50 11.75
CA PHE A 87 0.38 -3.47 12.41
C PHE A 87 0.75 -3.65 13.88
N ILE A 88 2.04 -3.75 14.19
CA ILE A 88 2.53 -3.85 15.56
C ILE A 88 2.14 -2.61 16.36
N LEU A 89 2.28 -1.42 15.79
CA LEU A 89 1.85 -0.18 16.41
C LEU A 89 0.34 -0.14 16.64
N THR A 90 -0.44 -0.64 15.70
CA THR A 90 -1.90 -0.72 15.84
C THR A 90 -2.28 -1.59 17.05
N ILE A 91 -1.66 -2.76 17.17
CA ILE A 91 -1.88 -3.67 18.31
C ILE A 91 -1.46 -2.99 19.61
N SER A 92 -0.32 -2.31 19.62
CA SER A 92 0.19 -1.59 20.78
C SER A 92 -0.80 -0.51 21.24
N PHE A 93 -1.33 0.28 20.33
CA PHE A 93 -2.32 1.32 20.63
C PHE A 93 -3.62 0.72 21.14
N MET A 94 -4.06 -0.41 20.58
CA MET A 94 -5.23 -1.13 21.06
C MET A 94 -5.05 -1.61 22.51
N MET A 95 -3.87 -2.16 22.82
CA MET A 95 -3.56 -2.61 24.18
C MET A 95 -3.52 -1.45 25.16
N GLU A 96 -2.92 -0.32 24.80
CA GLU A 96 -2.92 0.88 25.64
C GLU A 96 -4.35 1.36 25.92
N SER A 97 -5.18 1.39 24.88
CA SER A 97 -6.59 1.79 25.02
C SER A 97 -7.36 0.87 25.96
N LEU A 98 -7.14 -0.43 25.86
CA LEU A 98 -7.77 -1.40 26.74
C LEU A 98 -7.29 -1.26 28.20
N MET A 99 -6.00 -1.00 28.39
CA MET A 99 -5.45 -0.79 29.75
C MET A 99 -6.00 0.50 30.37
N ASP A 100 -6.10 1.57 29.61
CA ASP A 100 -6.71 2.82 30.08
C ASP A 100 -8.18 2.63 30.44
N TYR A 101 -8.92 1.85 29.63
CA TYR A 101 -10.30 1.53 29.90
C TYR A 101 -10.45 0.74 31.21
N LYS A 102 -9.58 -0.22 31.46
CA LYS A 102 -9.58 -0.98 32.72
C LYS A 102 -9.26 -0.09 33.92
N ARG A 103 -8.32 0.84 33.78
CA ARG A 103 -7.95 1.78 34.83
C ARG A 103 -9.09 2.71 35.22
N THR A 104 -9.83 3.20 34.23
CA THR A 104 -10.94 4.11 34.48
C THR A 104 -12.16 3.41 35.09
N ARG A 105 -12.27 2.11 34.95
CA ARG A 105 -13.35 1.31 35.53
C ARG A 105 -13.11 0.90 36.97
N LEU A 106 -11.85 0.89 37.39
CA LEU A 106 -11.46 0.58 38.76
C LEU A 106 -11.43 1.87 39.60
#